data_6873cbe258e0d88d89d560637ae2af5a
#
_entry.id   6873cbe258e0d88d89d560637ae2af5a
#
_cell.length_a   1.000
_cell.length_b   1.000
_cell.length_c   1.000
_cell.angle_alpha   90.00
_cell.angle_beta   90.00
_cell.angle_gamma   90.00
#
_symmetry.space_group_name_H-M   'P 1'
#
loop_
_entity.id
_entity.type
_entity.pdbx_description
1 polymer ?
#
loop_
_entity_poly.entity_id
_entity_poly.type
_entity_poly.pdbx_seq_one_letter_code
_entity_poly.pdbx_strand_id
1 'polypeptide(L)'
;MRTVFVFPAGERAETVAALDRHLRQQRNPWTLDGNLYIDIDDEQAGHLFSDWDPEDVAILETAIGHHPTWAVQIDVSGRIDGTAEVHQMIALLLEYGGVVTDEYTTRPWTLPEILSEAVIDGLRYFDFRGYHRLNREQGRS
;
A
#
# COMPACT_ATOMS: atom_id res chain seq x y z
N MET A 1 -12.49 -4.61 -5.20
CA MET A 1 -11.77 -4.14 -4.01
C MET A 1 -10.34 -3.82 -4.42
N ARG A 2 -9.81 -2.69 -3.97
CA ARG A 2 -8.45 -2.26 -4.32
C ARG A 2 -7.53 -2.57 -3.16
N THR A 3 -6.30 -3.01 -3.45
CA THR A 3 -5.36 -3.44 -2.42
C THR A 3 -4.03 -2.70 -2.55
N VAL A 4 -3.49 -2.23 -1.43
CA VAL A 4 -2.14 -1.68 -1.35
C VAL A 4 -1.35 -2.45 -0.30
N PHE A 5 -0.03 -2.54 -0.50
CA PHE A 5 0.88 -3.19 0.43
C PHE A 5 1.85 -2.15 0.97
N VAL A 6 1.92 -2.05 2.30
CA VAL A 6 2.80 -1.10 2.98
C VAL A 6 3.95 -1.87 3.62
N PHE A 7 5.17 -1.40 3.40
CA PHE A 7 6.39 -2.01 3.94
C PHE A 7 7.07 -0.99 4.86
N PRO A 8 6.62 -0.88 6.13
CA PRO A 8 7.21 0.08 7.06
C PRO A 8 8.66 -0.25 7.38
N ALA A 9 9.49 0.79 7.60
CA ALA A 9 10.88 0.61 7.99
C ALA A 9 11.04 0.15 9.44
N GLY A 10 10.02 0.40 10.29
CA GLY A 10 10.03 -0.04 11.68
C GLY A 10 9.76 -1.54 11.83
N GLU A 11 9.69 -1.99 13.08
CA GLU A 11 9.45 -3.39 13.37
C GLU A 11 7.95 -3.73 13.32
N ARG A 12 7.66 -5.01 13.07
CA ARG A 12 6.29 -5.51 13.02
C ARG A 12 5.52 -5.21 14.32
N ALA A 13 6.16 -5.42 15.48
CA ALA A 13 5.53 -5.18 16.77
C ALA A 13 5.14 -3.71 16.96
N GLU A 14 5.98 -2.78 16.50
CA GLU A 14 5.68 -1.34 16.55
C GLU A 14 4.50 -1.00 15.65
N THR A 15 4.41 -1.60 14.49
CA THR A 15 3.30 -1.41 13.54
C THR A 15 1.99 -1.92 14.13
N VAL A 16 2.00 -3.12 14.72
CA VAL A 16 0.82 -3.69 15.38
C VAL A 16 0.35 -2.77 16.51
N ALA A 17 1.28 -2.28 17.34
CA ALA A 17 0.95 -1.36 18.42
C ALA A 17 0.35 -0.05 17.91
N ALA A 18 0.85 0.48 16.78
CA ALA A 18 0.30 1.69 16.18
C ALA A 18 -1.12 1.45 15.66
N LEU A 19 -1.37 0.33 15.00
CA LEU A 19 -2.70 -0.03 14.52
C LEU A 19 -3.68 -0.20 15.68
N ASP A 20 -3.27 -0.85 16.76
CA ASP A 20 -4.11 -1.03 17.96
C ASP A 20 -4.47 0.29 18.62
N ARG A 21 -3.56 1.28 18.60
CA ARG A 21 -3.82 2.60 19.20
C ARG A 21 -4.75 3.46 18.36
N HIS A 22 -4.70 3.34 17.03
CA HIS A 22 -5.40 4.26 16.15
C HIS A 22 -6.69 3.68 15.57
N LEU A 23 -6.89 2.37 15.61
CA LEU A 23 -8.07 1.72 15.07
C LEU A 23 -8.87 1.06 16.18
N ARG A 24 -10.20 1.18 16.09
CA ARG A 24 -11.09 0.71 17.14
C ARG A 24 -11.17 -0.80 17.25
N GLN A 25 -11.12 -1.49 16.13
CA GLN A 25 -11.16 -2.93 16.12
C GLN A 25 -9.74 -3.47 16.22
N GLN A 26 -9.44 -4.10 17.32
CA GLN A 26 -8.14 -4.68 17.57
C GLN A 26 -8.16 -6.13 17.10
N ARG A 27 -7.33 -6.50 16.20
CA ARG A 27 -7.12 -7.81 15.58
C ARG A 27 -7.67 -7.91 14.17
N ASN A 28 -7.11 -8.82 13.46
CA ASN A 28 -7.29 -9.07 12.05
C ASN A 28 -8.73 -9.31 11.66
N PRO A 29 -9.25 -8.54 10.73
CA PRO A 29 -8.61 -7.33 10.22
C PRO A 29 -8.93 -6.10 11.09
N TRP A 30 -8.00 -5.17 11.21
CA TRP A 30 -8.35 -3.83 11.71
C TRP A 30 -9.21 -3.15 10.64
N THR A 31 -10.06 -2.22 11.05
CA THR A 31 -10.90 -1.47 10.10
C THR A 31 -10.82 0.02 10.35
N LEU A 32 -10.90 0.80 9.27
CA LEU A 32 -11.06 2.25 9.33
C LEU A 32 -12.41 2.59 8.72
N ASP A 33 -13.33 3.11 9.53
CA ASP A 33 -14.67 3.53 9.14
C ASP A 33 -15.49 2.45 8.40
N GLY A 34 -15.13 1.18 8.58
CA GLY A 34 -15.80 0.07 7.90
C GLY A 34 -15.53 -0.02 6.40
N ASN A 35 -14.61 0.81 5.86
CA ASN A 35 -14.31 0.88 4.44
C ASN A 35 -12.91 0.46 4.07
N LEU A 36 -11.97 0.52 5.01
CA LEU A 36 -10.62 -0.04 4.84
C LEU A 36 -10.47 -1.22 5.78
N TYR A 37 -9.93 -2.31 5.25
CA TYR A 37 -9.64 -3.54 6.00
C TYR A 37 -8.13 -3.72 5.99
N ILE A 38 -7.54 -3.81 7.17
CA ILE A 38 -6.08 -3.80 7.34
C ILE A 38 -5.65 -5.10 8.00
N ASP A 39 -4.66 -5.76 7.41
CA ASP A 39 -4.14 -7.04 7.90
C ASP A 39 -2.63 -7.07 7.75
N ILE A 40 -1.98 -7.97 8.48
CA ILE A 40 -0.55 -8.21 8.36
C ILE A 40 -0.35 -9.50 7.55
N ASP A 41 0.36 -9.39 6.43
CA ASP A 41 0.77 -10.53 5.63
C ASP A 41 2.19 -10.94 5.99
N ASP A 42 2.42 -12.23 6.11
CA ASP A 42 3.69 -12.80 6.54
C ASP A 42 4.15 -13.83 5.50
N GLU A 43 5.44 -13.76 5.13
CA GLU A 43 6.01 -14.70 4.16
C GLU A 43 5.96 -16.15 4.67
N GLN A 44 6.16 -16.36 5.98
CA GLN A 44 6.12 -17.70 6.57
C GLN A 44 4.74 -18.34 6.47
N ALA A 45 3.69 -17.54 6.50
CA ALA A 45 2.33 -18.02 6.31
C ALA A 45 2.00 -18.31 4.84
N GLY A 46 2.89 -17.97 3.91
CA GLY A 46 2.73 -18.24 2.50
C GLY A 46 1.83 -17.28 1.74
N HIS A 47 1.46 -16.16 2.34
CA HIS A 47 0.53 -15.20 1.73
C HIS A 47 1.24 -14.02 1.06
N LEU A 48 2.39 -13.60 1.59
CA LEU A 48 3.13 -12.48 1.04
C LEU A 48 3.78 -12.89 -0.28
N PHE A 49 3.60 -12.08 -1.30
CA PHE A 49 4.15 -12.29 -2.65
C PHE A 49 3.62 -13.49 -3.41
N SER A 50 2.58 -14.16 -2.92
CA SER A 50 2.06 -15.37 -3.59
C SER A 50 1.59 -15.12 -5.02
N ASP A 51 1.06 -13.91 -5.29
CA ASP A 51 0.54 -13.52 -6.60
C ASP A 51 1.42 -12.46 -7.29
N TRP A 52 2.63 -12.25 -6.80
CA TRP A 52 3.54 -11.24 -7.35
C TRP A 52 4.46 -11.82 -8.41
N ASP A 53 4.71 -11.06 -9.48
CA ASP A 53 5.74 -11.42 -10.43
C ASP A 53 7.13 -11.26 -9.79
N PRO A 54 8.09 -12.15 -10.09
CA PRO A 54 9.45 -12.04 -9.54
C PRO A 54 10.13 -10.70 -9.84
N GLU A 55 9.83 -10.09 -10.98
CA GLU A 55 10.36 -8.77 -11.34
C GLU A 55 9.89 -7.66 -10.39
N ASP A 56 8.63 -7.72 -9.97
CA ASP A 56 8.05 -6.74 -9.05
C ASP A 56 8.65 -6.90 -7.65
N VAL A 57 8.88 -8.13 -7.22
CA VAL A 57 9.57 -8.40 -5.94
C VAL A 57 10.99 -7.86 -5.99
N ALA A 58 11.71 -8.03 -7.09
CA ALA A 58 13.08 -7.51 -7.24
C ALA A 58 13.13 -5.99 -7.18
N ILE A 59 12.17 -5.30 -7.79
CA ILE A 59 12.06 -3.84 -7.72
C ILE A 59 11.84 -3.40 -6.26
N LEU A 60 10.96 -4.08 -5.54
CA LEU A 60 10.68 -3.81 -4.15
C LEU A 60 11.92 -4.02 -3.28
N GLU A 61 12.63 -5.14 -3.45
CA GLU A 61 13.86 -5.43 -2.71
C GLU A 61 14.93 -4.36 -2.92
N THR A 62 15.06 -3.87 -4.16
CA THR A 62 15.99 -2.78 -4.47
C THR A 62 15.61 -1.50 -3.72
N ALA A 63 14.33 -1.17 -3.68
CA ALA A 63 13.84 0.04 -3.03
C ALA A 63 14.02 -0.02 -1.50
N ILE A 64 13.82 -1.18 -0.89
CA ILE A 64 13.91 -1.37 0.56
C ILE A 64 15.34 -1.66 1.00
N GLY A 65 16.14 -2.32 0.17
CA GLY A 65 17.51 -2.72 0.48
C GLY A 65 17.64 -4.11 1.08
N HIS A 66 16.54 -4.84 1.23
CA HIS A 66 16.52 -6.24 1.69
C HIS A 66 15.20 -6.90 1.26
N HIS A 67 15.11 -8.21 1.41
CA HIS A 67 13.88 -8.95 1.14
C HIS A 67 12.91 -8.79 2.32
N PRO A 68 11.73 -8.19 2.12
CA PRO A 68 10.77 -8.04 3.22
C PRO A 68 10.12 -9.38 3.57
N THR A 69 9.92 -9.62 4.86
CA THR A 69 9.30 -10.86 5.37
C THR A 69 7.87 -10.67 5.83
N TRP A 70 7.40 -9.43 5.89
CA TRP A 70 6.03 -9.09 6.26
C TRP A 70 5.64 -7.76 5.63
N ALA A 71 4.35 -7.53 5.56
CA ALA A 71 3.79 -6.28 5.04
C ALA A 71 2.43 -6.02 5.68
N VAL A 72 1.97 -4.77 5.59
CA VAL A 72 0.60 -4.41 5.93
C VAL A 72 -0.20 -4.38 4.63
N GLN A 73 -1.26 -5.18 4.55
CA GLN A 73 -2.18 -5.18 3.43
C GLN A 73 -3.38 -4.32 3.77
N ILE A 74 -3.72 -3.39 2.90
CA ILE A 74 -4.90 -2.53 3.05
C ILE A 74 -5.83 -2.80 1.87
N ASP A 75 -7.01 -3.32 2.16
CA ASP A 75 -8.07 -3.53 1.18
C ASP A 75 -9.08 -2.40 1.28
N VAL A 76 -9.35 -1.73 0.17
CA VAL A 76 -10.22 -0.57 0.11
C VAL A 76 -11.55 -0.97 -0.51
N SER A 77 -12.65 -0.72 0.22
CA SER A 77 -14.00 -1.01 -0.26
C SER A 77 -14.29 -0.30 -1.59
N GLY A 78 -14.95 -1.01 -2.51
CA GLY A 78 -15.39 -0.43 -3.77
C GLY A 78 -16.49 0.63 -3.62
N ARG A 79 -17.03 0.79 -2.40
CA ARG A 79 -18.11 1.76 -2.13
C ARG A 79 -17.64 3.19 -1.96
N ILE A 80 -16.32 3.40 -1.79
CA ILE A 80 -15.74 4.74 -1.59
C ILE A 80 -14.56 4.96 -2.52
N ASP A 81 -14.19 6.23 -2.70
CA ASP A 81 -12.95 6.61 -3.37
C ASP A 81 -11.75 6.04 -2.60
N GLY A 82 -11.67 6.29 -1.31
CA GLY A 82 -10.68 5.71 -0.42
C GLY A 82 -9.32 6.38 -0.43
N THR A 83 -9.07 7.32 -1.34
CA THR A 83 -7.74 7.95 -1.47
C THR A 83 -7.31 8.66 -0.20
N ALA A 84 -8.19 9.46 0.41
CA ALA A 84 -7.86 10.19 1.64
C ALA A 84 -7.59 9.22 2.80
N GLU A 85 -8.41 8.17 2.93
CA GLU A 85 -8.26 7.18 3.99
C GLU A 85 -6.97 6.38 3.84
N VAL A 86 -6.63 5.99 2.60
CA VAL A 86 -5.36 5.30 2.31
C VAL A 86 -4.18 6.20 2.65
N HIS A 87 -4.21 7.47 2.25
CA HIS A 87 -3.14 8.42 2.58
C HIS A 87 -2.98 8.59 4.08
N GLN A 88 -4.08 8.65 4.82
CA GLN A 88 -4.06 8.74 6.28
C GLN A 88 -3.37 7.53 6.91
N MET A 89 -3.70 6.33 6.46
CA MET A 89 -3.09 5.11 6.97
C MET A 89 -1.61 5.01 6.60
N ILE A 90 -1.24 5.40 5.39
CA ILE A 90 0.15 5.38 4.96
C ILE A 90 0.98 6.37 5.77
N ALA A 91 0.47 7.57 6.05
CA ALA A 91 1.16 8.55 6.88
C ALA A 91 1.45 7.99 8.29
N LEU A 92 0.50 7.24 8.85
CA LEU A 92 0.71 6.56 10.13
C LEU A 92 1.76 5.46 10.04
N LEU A 93 1.66 4.60 9.03
CA LEU A 93 2.50 3.40 8.90
C LEU A 93 3.93 3.72 8.46
N LEU A 94 4.13 4.76 7.67
CA LEU A 94 5.44 5.15 7.15
C LEU A 94 6.06 6.33 7.92
N GLU A 95 5.61 6.59 9.13
CA GLU A 95 6.13 7.70 9.96
C GLU A 95 7.66 7.61 10.10
N TYR A 96 8.20 6.43 10.22
CA TYR A 96 9.66 6.20 10.37
C TYR A 96 10.32 5.72 9.09
N GLY A 97 9.64 5.85 7.95
CA GLY A 97 10.16 5.45 6.66
C GLY A 97 9.55 4.15 6.15
N GLY A 98 10.04 3.73 5.00
CA GLY A 98 9.54 2.56 4.29
C GLY A 98 8.93 2.94 2.96
N VAL A 99 8.29 1.98 2.31
CA VAL A 99 7.67 2.18 1.00
C VAL A 99 6.28 1.54 0.97
N VAL A 100 5.49 1.94 -0.03
CA VAL A 100 4.15 1.42 -0.24
C VAL A 100 3.92 1.22 -1.73
N THR A 101 3.10 0.23 -2.07
CA THR A 101 2.73 -0.04 -3.45
C THR A 101 1.26 0.31 -3.70
N ASP A 102 0.86 0.38 -4.97
CA ASP A 102 -0.54 0.42 -5.37
C ASP A 102 -0.75 -0.52 -6.56
N GLU A 103 -1.99 -0.63 -7.05
CA GLU A 103 -2.33 -1.52 -8.16
C GLU A 103 -2.08 -0.89 -9.53
N TYR A 104 -1.70 0.38 -9.60
CA TYR A 104 -1.67 1.16 -10.83
C TYR A 104 -0.27 1.42 -11.35
N THR A 105 0.74 1.23 -10.51
CA THR A 105 2.14 1.44 -10.85
C THR A 105 2.97 0.24 -10.40
N THR A 106 4.14 0.07 -11.01
CA THR A 106 5.03 -1.05 -10.69
C THR A 106 6.12 -0.69 -9.70
N ARG A 107 6.30 0.61 -9.42
CA ARG A 107 7.34 1.05 -8.50
C ARG A 107 6.78 1.30 -7.10
N PRO A 108 7.57 1.03 -6.05
CA PRO A 108 7.21 1.45 -4.69
C PRO A 108 7.29 2.97 -4.54
N TRP A 109 6.44 3.51 -3.67
CA TRP A 109 6.38 4.94 -3.38
C TRP A 109 6.83 5.21 -1.95
N THR A 110 7.43 6.39 -1.73
CA THR A 110 7.78 6.87 -0.39
C THR A 110 6.73 7.86 0.10
N LEU A 111 6.66 8.05 1.42
CA LEU A 111 5.73 9.02 2.01
C LEU A 111 5.97 10.45 1.49
N PRO A 112 7.22 10.96 1.40
CA PRO A 112 7.43 12.30 0.82
C PRO A 112 6.89 12.44 -0.59
N GLU A 113 7.02 11.43 -1.43
CA GLU A 113 6.47 11.45 -2.79
C GLU A 113 4.95 11.56 -2.78
N ILE A 114 4.30 10.82 -1.89
CA ILE A 114 2.84 10.82 -1.75
C ILE A 114 2.35 12.19 -1.23
N LEU A 115 2.99 12.71 -0.20
CA LEU A 115 2.61 14.00 0.41
C LEU A 115 2.83 15.18 -0.53
N SER A 116 3.85 15.12 -1.39
CA SER A 116 4.12 16.16 -2.38
C SER A 116 3.27 16.01 -3.64
N GLU A 117 2.42 15.00 -3.72
CA GLU A 117 1.60 14.68 -4.89
C GLU A 117 2.46 14.47 -6.14
N ALA A 118 3.61 13.81 -5.99
CA ALA A 118 4.51 13.53 -7.10
C ALA A 118 3.79 12.77 -8.22
N VAL A 119 4.06 13.16 -9.46
CA VAL A 119 3.52 12.49 -10.65
C VAL A 119 4.66 11.71 -11.28
N ILE A 120 4.50 10.39 -11.37
CA ILE A 120 5.49 9.48 -11.93
C ILE A 120 4.81 8.62 -12.98
N ASP A 121 5.37 8.61 -14.19
CA ASP A 121 4.76 7.92 -15.34
C ASP A 121 3.32 8.39 -15.62
N GLY A 122 3.04 9.67 -15.36
CA GLY A 122 1.72 10.25 -15.58
C GLY A 122 0.71 10.02 -14.46
N LEU A 123 1.11 9.38 -13.36
CA LEU A 123 0.21 9.03 -12.28
C LEU A 123 0.72 9.51 -10.93
N ARG A 124 -0.21 9.90 -10.04
CA ARG A 124 0.05 10.06 -8.62
C ARG A 124 -0.12 8.72 -7.92
N TYR A 125 0.27 8.66 -6.66
CA TYR A 125 0.04 7.45 -5.87
C TYR A 125 -1.47 7.18 -5.72
N PHE A 126 -1.87 5.93 -5.94
CA PHE A 126 -3.27 5.47 -5.83
C PHE A 126 -4.21 6.22 -6.77
N ASP A 127 -3.74 6.59 -7.95
CA ASP A 127 -4.47 7.41 -8.91
C ASP A 127 -5.28 6.55 -9.89
N PHE A 128 -6.34 5.92 -9.38
CA PHE A 128 -7.15 5.02 -10.19
C PHE A 128 -7.86 5.75 -11.35
N ARG A 129 -8.22 7.02 -11.15
CA ARG A 129 -8.86 7.81 -12.20
C ARG A 129 -7.90 8.13 -13.33
N GLY A 130 -6.68 8.52 -12.99
CA GLY A 130 -5.62 8.74 -13.96
C GLY A 130 -5.25 7.46 -14.71
N TYR A 131 -5.17 6.34 -14.01
CA TYR A 131 -4.91 5.04 -14.61
C TYR A 131 -5.97 4.66 -15.64
N HIS A 132 -7.24 4.79 -15.32
CA HIS A 132 -8.31 4.49 -16.25
C HIS A 132 -8.33 5.43 -17.45
N ARG A 133 -8.03 6.71 -17.25
CA ARG A 133 -7.92 7.68 -18.33
C ARG A 133 -6.81 7.31 -19.31
N LEU A 134 -5.61 6.98 -18.81
CA LEU A 134 -4.49 6.57 -19.65
C LEU A 134 -4.82 5.30 -20.44
N ASN A 135 -5.46 4.32 -19.81
CA ASN A 135 -5.86 3.10 -20.50
C ASN A 135 -6.88 3.36 -21.60
N ARG A 136 -7.81 4.27 -21.41
CA ARG A 136 -8.78 4.65 -22.46
C ARG A 136 -8.09 5.33 -23.64
N GLU A 137 -7.12 6.20 -23.38
CA GLU A 137 -6.35 6.86 -24.44
C GLU A 137 -5.55 5.84 -25.25
N GLN A 138 -4.90 4.89 -24.57
CA GLN A 138 -4.17 3.82 -25.24
C GLN A 138 -5.08 2.87 -26.01
N GLY A 139 -6.27 2.60 -25.51
CA GLY A 139 -7.23 1.73 -26.18
C GLY A 139 -7.83 2.30 -27.45
N ARG A 140 -7.63 3.59 -27.74
CA ARG A 140 -8.12 4.26 -28.94
C ARG A 140 -7.15 4.29 -30.10
N SER A 141 -5.92 3.87 -29.86
CA SER A 141 -4.89 3.92 -30.87
C SER A 141 -4.96 2.77 -31.89
#